data_c55e677bd5d2b528412b0044cb159484
#
_entry.id   c55e677bd5d2b528412b0044cb159484
#
_cell.length_a   1.000
_cell.length_b   1.000
_cell.length_c   1.000
_cell.angle_alpha   90.00
_cell.angle_beta   90.00
_cell.angle_gamma   90.00
#
_symmetry.space_group_name_H-M   'P 1'
#
loop_
_entity.id
_entity.type
_entity.pdbx_description
1 polymer ?
#
loop_
_entity_poly.entity_id
_entity_poly.type
_entity_poly.pdbx_seq_one_letter_code
_entity_poly.pdbx_strand_id
1 'polypeptide(L)'
;EYIFNSQKDTGDIGNQFYKDMFSSDEVENLRIILMEAITDFNLRLTDIAFRNLLVHSLIMLKRFEKKRHVKYDEEEIELFSGTKEFRCAQQIITEISGKLGISLGDEVYYLTQHLISSQRFLIENLDGDYEYKEEIEDILNTIRSGTGIDLSDDNQLINGLAMHLSAALQRLRFDMNIRNEFLDSIKNLYPLAFELAVVAGEVIEKKHKLKAKESEIGFLAMHFGAALERKGLNRKQEPKKVVLVCIAGIATALLLKEKLQHKFGQYIEIVKSCPVQDVDEELIDGADLVLTTVELPDFQSEKIKKIKLFLDDDDLNHLATVITDSGNQMKVIDYSSIFREDLFFTDMEFKDKQEILEFMTDAMVEKGYINQEIKQSIFKREEMSTTELGSLVAIPHALFNDMQEAAVSVMVLKKPVIWENEKVQVVLMLNIPQSKYDVWEVVFKNLYQFLIGNSGVAKLVRHPCYGQF
;
A
#
# COMPACT_ATOMS: atom_id res chain seq x y z
N GLU A 1 5.75 7.77 -23.61
CA GLU A 1 6.83 7.62 -22.60
C GLU A 1 7.46 8.96 -22.20
N TYR A 2 7.80 9.84 -23.14
CA TYR A 2 8.43 11.15 -22.83
C TYR A 2 7.49 12.10 -22.06
N ILE A 3 6.18 12.02 -22.28
CA ILE A 3 5.15 12.83 -21.62
C ILE A 3 4.97 12.42 -20.13
N PHE A 4 5.13 11.13 -19.82
CA PHE A 4 4.96 10.60 -18.46
C PHE A 4 6.18 10.81 -17.55
N ASN A 5 7.38 10.92 -18.10
CA ASN A 5 8.61 11.10 -17.31
C ASN A 5 8.85 12.54 -16.82
N SER A 6 8.13 13.54 -17.35
CA SER A 6 8.27 14.94 -16.94
C SER A 6 7.39 15.37 -15.77
N GLN A 7 6.58 14.46 -15.20
CA GLN A 7 5.65 14.77 -14.10
C GLN A 7 6.27 14.67 -12.67
N LYS A 8 7.60 14.77 -12.54
CA LYS A 8 8.26 14.76 -11.23
C LYS A 8 8.07 16.03 -10.41
N ASP A 9 7.50 17.10 -11.01
CA ASP A 9 7.21 18.33 -10.28
C ASP A 9 5.77 18.81 -10.51
N THR A 10 5.11 18.97 -9.42
CA THR A 10 3.80 19.56 -9.16
C THR A 10 3.31 20.61 -10.16
N GLY A 11 2.16 20.36 -10.75
CA GLY A 11 1.18 21.40 -11.12
C GLY A 11 1.39 22.16 -12.42
N ASP A 12 2.59 22.42 -12.91
CA ASP A 12 2.84 23.37 -14.00
C ASP A 12 3.53 22.79 -15.25
N ILE A 13 4.14 21.61 -15.18
CA ILE A 13 4.93 21.04 -16.29
C ILE A 13 4.05 20.41 -17.37
N GLY A 14 2.88 19.91 -17.03
CA GLY A 14 1.86 19.50 -18.02
C GLY A 14 1.47 20.65 -18.95
N ASN A 15 1.46 21.87 -18.43
CA ASN A 15 1.14 23.09 -19.16
C ASN A 15 2.18 23.47 -20.24
N GLN A 16 3.47 23.15 -20.06
CA GLN A 16 4.53 23.58 -20.95
C GLN A 16 4.60 22.74 -22.23
N PHE A 17 4.43 21.44 -22.13
CA PHE A 17 4.45 20.53 -23.29
C PHE A 17 3.30 20.77 -24.27
N TYR A 18 2.12 21.14 -23.75
CA TYR A 18 0.96 21.44 -24.62
C TYR A 18 1.07 22.82 -25.28
N LYS A 19 1.69 23.79 -24.59
CA LYS A 19 1.91 25.14 -25.12
C LYS A 19 2.78 25.17 -26.39
N ASP A 20 3.65 24.18 -26.56
CA ASP A 20 4.50 24.07 -27.73
C ASP A 20 3.78 23.43 -28.95
N MET A 21 2.68 22.69 -28.70
CA MET A 21 1.96 21.97 -29.78
C MET A 21 0.55 22.51 -30.02
N PHE A 22 -0.06 23.18 -29.05
CA PHE A 22 -1.42 23.72 -29.13
C PHE A 22 -1.45 25.14 -28.57
N SER A 23 -2.25 25.99 -29.16
CA SER A 23 -2.53 27.30 -28.59
C SER A 23 -3.35 27.15 -27.28
N SER A 24 -3.23 28.11 -26.37
CA SER A 24 -4.02 28.14 -25.14
C SER A 24 -5.52 28.12 -25.43
N ASP A 25 -5.95 28.74 -26.50
CA ASP A 25 -7.37 28.80 -26.92
C ASP A 25 -7.86 27.44 -27.43
N GLU A 26 -7.06 26.67 -28.14
CA GLU A 26 -7.40 25.30 -28.59
C GLU A 26 -7.58 24.37 -27.37
N VAL A 27 -6.65 24.42 -26.42
CA VAL A 27 -6.73 23.62 -25.17
C VAL A 27 -7.96 23.98 -24.36
N GLU A 28 -8.24 25.28 -24.18
CA GLU A 28 -9.39 25.75 -23.39
C GLU A 28 -10.72 25.41 -24.09
N ASN A 29 -10.81 25.57 -25.39
CA ASN A 29 -12.00 25.18 -26.14
C ASN A 29 -12.28 23.67 -26.03
N LEU A 30 -11.24 22.84 -26.14
CA LEU A 30 -11.39 21.39 -25.96
C LEU A 30 -11.80 21.06 -24.53
N ARG A 31 -11.20 21.72 -23.53
CA ARG A 31 -11.54 21.54 -22.11
C ARG A 31 -13.02 21.82 -21.86
N ILE A 32 -13.56 22.90 -22.43
CA ILE A 32 -14.98 23.25 -22.31
C ILE A 32 -15.87 22.18 -22.93
N ILE A 33 -15.59 21.75 -24.17
CA ILE A 33 -16.35 20.67 -24.84
C ILE A 33 -16.39 19.40 -24.00
N LEU A 34 -15.22 18.96 -23.48
CA LEU A 34 -15.14 17.76 -22.67
C LEU A 34 -15.94 17.90 -21.37
N MET A 35 -15.84 19.07 -20.70
CA MET A 35 -16.53 19.31 -19.44
C MET A 35 -18.06 19.35 -19.61
N GLU A 36 -18.56 20.01 -20.66
CA GLU A 36 -19.99 20.09 -20.99
C GLU A 36 -20.53 18.68 -21.27
N ALA A 37 -19.89 17.91 -22.17
CA ALA A 37 -20.34 16.57 -22.50
C ALA A 37 -20.31 15.61 -21.29
N ILE A 38 -19.26 15.64 -20.48
CA ILE A 38 -19.15 14.81 -19.26
C ILE A 38 -20.26 15.16 -18.27
N THR A 39 -20.59 16.45 -18.14
CA THR A 39 -21.66 16.93 -17.26
C THR A 39 -23.04 16.48 -17.77
N ASP A 40 -23.31 16.64 -19.07
CA ASP A 40 -24.58 16.27 -19.70
C ASP A 40 -24.87 14.77 -19.54
N PHE A 41 -23.82 13.94 -19.65
CA PHE A 41 -23.94 12.50 -19.46
C PHE A 41 -23.76 12.08 -17.99
N ASN A 42 -23.63 13.02 -17.04
CA ASN A 42 -23.39 12.72 -15.62
C ASN A 42 -22.25 11.69 -15.42
N LEU A 43 -21.14 11.87 -16.16
CA LEU A 43 -19.92 11.08 -16.01
C LEU A 43 -19.01 11.81 -15.02
N ARG A 44 -19.03 11.44 -13.75
CA ARG A 44 -18.22 12.13 -12.73
C ARG A 44 -16.82 11.56 -12.68
N LEU A 45 -15.94 12.10 -13.51
CA LEU A 45 -14.53 11.73 -13.54
C LEU A 45 -13.76 12.37 -12.37
N THR A 46 -12.68 11.70 -11.93
CA THR A 46 -11.70 12.36 -11.06
C THR A 46 -10.92 13.43 -11.83
N ASP A 47 -10.31 14.41 -11.14
CA ASP A 47 -9.51 15.46 -11.78
C ASP A 47 -8.35 14.86 -12.60
N ILE A 48 -7.75 13.78 -12.12
CA ILE A 48 -6.68 13.05 -12.81
C ILE A 48 -7.24 12.41 -14.09
N ALA A 49 -8.39 11.76 -14.01
CA ALA A 49 -9.03 11.13 -15.17
C ALA A 49 -9.44 12.17 -16.23
N PHE A 50 -9.98 13.30 -15.78
CA PHE A 50 -10.32 14.41 -16.70
C PHE A 50 -9.08 14.98 -17.40
N ARG A 51 -8.00 15.23 -16.67
CA ARG A 51 -6.72 15.67 -17.27
C ARG A 51 -6.19 14.67 -18.28
N ASN A 52 -6.22 13.38 -17.95
CA ASN A 52 -5.80 12.33 -18.88
C ASN A 52 -6.66 12.31 -20.14
N LEU A 53 -8.00 12.44 -20.01
CA LEU A 53 -8.90 12.52 -21.15
C LEU A 53 -8.58 13.72 -22.04
N LEU A 54 -8.34 14.91 -21.47
CA LEU A 54 -7.94 16.10 -22.22
C LEU A 54 -6.63 15.86 -22.99
N VAL A 55 -5.63 15.27 -22.33
CA VAL A 55 -4.34 14.92 -22.98
C VAL A 55 -4.55 13.98 -24.14
N HIS A 56 -5.30 12.91 -23.94
CA HIS A 56 -5.55 11.91 -24.98
C HIS A 56 -6.38 12.49 -26.13
N SER A 57 -7.31 13.40 -25.85
CA SER A 57 -8.05 14.12 -26.88
C SER A 57 -7.15 15.03 -27.72
N LEU A 58 -6.18 15.71 -27.10
CA LEU A 58 -5.16 16.50 -27.82
C LEU A 58 -4.25 15.60 -28.68
N ILE A 59 -3.79 14.46 -28.14
CA ILE A 59 -3.01 13.47 -28.89
C ILE A 59 -3.80 12.93 -30.08
N MET A 60 -5.08 12.61 -29.88
CA MET A 60 -6.00 12.18 -30.92
C MET A 60 -6.05 13.18 -32.08
N LEU A 61 -6.24 14.48 -31.81
CA LEU A 61 -6.27 15.52 -32.81
C LEU A 61 -4.94 15.60 -33.60
N LYS A 62 -3.79 15.59 -32.93
CA LYS A 62 -2.48 15.60 -33.61
C LYS A 62 -2.19 14.34 -34.42
N ARG A 63 -2.66 13.19 -33.94
CA ARG A 63 -2.57 11.94 -34.70
C ARG A 63 -3.43 11.98 -35.96
N PHE A 64 -4.64 12.51 -35.84
CA PHE A 64 -5.57 12.68 -36.93
C PHE A 64 -4.98 13.62 -38.04
N GLU A 65 -4.40 14.76 -37.66
CA GLU A 65 -3.68 15.66 -38.60
C GLU A 65 -2.60 14.92 -39.41
N LYS A 66 -1.93 13.94 -38.81
CA LYS A 66 -0.89 13.11 -39.43
C LYS A 66 -1.45 11.88 -40.17
N LYS A 67 -2.77 11.79 -40.34
CA LYS A 67 -3.49 10.67 -40.99
C LYS A 67 -3.15 9.29 -40.34
N ARG A 68 -2.96 9.26 -39.04
CA ARG A 68 -2.73 8.03 -38.27
C ARG A 68 -3.97 7.75 -37.42
N HIS A 69 -4.65 6.63 -37.69
CA HIS A 69 -5.88 6.24 -36.98
C HIS A 69 -5.64 4.97 -36.18
N VAL A 70 -6.31 4.83 -35.05
CA VAL A 70 -6.41 3.56 -34.34
C VAL A 70 -7.51 2.74 -35.03
N LYS A 71 -7.27 1.46 -35.21
CA LYS A 71 -8.26 0.54 -35.73
C LYS A 71 -8.80 -0.28 -34.58
N TYR A 72 -10.10 -0.49 -34.58
CA TYR A 72 -10.83 -1.32 -33.64
C TYR A 72 -11.42 -2.50 -34.42
N ASP A 73 -11.45 -3.68 -33.80
CA ASP A 73 -12.13 -4.83 -34.37
C ASP A 73 -13.65 -4.79 -34.11
N GLU A 74 -14.38 -5.71 -34.69
CA GLU A 74 -15.84 -5.76 -34.56
C GLU A 74 -16.30 -6.04 -33.11
N GLU A 75 -15.55 -6.83 -32.33
CA GLU A 75 -15.86 -7.16 -30.95
C GLU A 75 -15.70 -5.93 -30.04
N GLU A 76 -14.64 -5.16 -30.25
CA GLU A 76 -14.39 -3.90 -29.54
C GLU A 76 -15.47 -2.85 -29.87
N ILE A 77 -15.86 -2.74 -31.14
CA ILE A 77 -16.91 -1.82 -31.59
C ILE A 77 -18.26 -2.20 -30.93
N GLU A 78 -18.60 -3.50 -30.89
CA GLU A 78 -19.83 -3.99 -30.27
C GLU A 78 -19.83 -3.71 -28.76
N LEU A 79 -18.68 -3.90 -28.09
CA LEU A 79 -18.51 -3.61 -26.68
C LEU A 79 -18.78 -2.13 -26.34
N PHE A 80 -18.35 -1.21 -27.20
CA PHE A 80 -18.59 0.22 -26.99
C PHE A 80 -20.01 0.66 -27.31
N SER A 81 -20.60 0.04 -28.33
CA SER A 81 -21.92 0.40 -28.84
C SER A 81 -22.99 0.25 -27.76
N GLY A 82 -23.80 1.26 -27.55
CA GLY A 82 -24.86 1.25 -26.53
C GLY A 82 -24.44 1.75 -25.16
N THR A 83 -23.14 1.92 -24.87
CA THR A 83 -22.67 2.48 -23.60
C THR A 83 -22.99 3.98 -23.51
N LYS A 84 -23.07 4.49 -22.28
CA LYS A 84 -23.25 5.91 -21.99
C LYS A 84 -22.02 6.72 -22.42
N GLU A 85 -20.85 6.13 -22.25
CA GLU A 85 -19.56 6.66 -22.65
C GLU A 85 -19.44 6.84 -24.15
N PHE A 86 -19.94 5.89 -24.94
CA PHE A 86 -19.98 5.98 -26.40
C PHE A 86 -20.84 7.17 -26.85
N ARG A 87 -22.03 7.35 -26.27
CA ARG A 87 -22.90 8.51 -26.58
C ARG A 87 -22.24 9.82 -26.20
N CYS A 88 -21.53 9.88 -25.05
CA CYS A 88 -20.77 11.04 -24.64
C CYS A 88 -19.63 11.33 -25.65
N ALA A 89 -18.88 10.30 -26.04
CA ALA A 89 -17.83 10.43 -27.05
C ALA A 89 -18.37 10.91 -28.39
N GLN A 90 -19.53 10.43 -28.83
CA GLN A 90 -20.19 10.90 -30.07
C GLN A 90 -20.52 12.40 -30.00
N GLN A 91 -21.03 12.88 -28.86
CA GLN A 91 -21.27 14.31 -28.68
C GLN A 91 -19.95 15.10 -28.79
N ILE A 92 -18.91 14.68 -28.05
CA ILE A 92 -17.58 15.32 -28.07
C ILE A 92 -17.03 15.38 -29.51
N ILE A 93 -17.04 14.26 -30.23
CA ILE A 93 -16.54 14.17 -31.62
C ILE A 93 -17.35 15.07 -32.56
N THR A 94 -18.68 15.14 -32.38
CA THR A 94 -19.55 15.99 -33.20
C THR A 94 -19.23 17.46 -32.99
N GLU A 95 -19.07 17.89 -31.75
CA GLU A 95 -18.76 19.29 -31.43
C GLU A 95 -17.36 19.70 -31.90
N ILE A 96 -16.34 18.83 -31.70
CA ILE A 96 -14.99 19.08 -32.20
C ILE A 96 -15.00 19.17 -33.71
N SER A 97 -15.64 18.21 -34.41
CA SER A 97 -15.74 18.17 -35.85
C SER A 97 -16.41 19.43 -36.42
N GLY A 98 -17.48 19.89 -35.77
CA GLY A 98 -18.18 21.13 -36.16
C GLY A 98 -17.32 22.38 -35.99
N LYS A 99 -16.58 22.51 -34.90
CA LYS A 99 -15.70 23.67 -34.66
C LYS A 99 -14.47 23.70 -35.56
N LEU A 100 -13.90 22.54 -35.83
CA LEU A 100 -12.67 22.45 -36.67
C LEU A 100 -12.94 22.28 -38.18
N GLY A 101 -14.20 22.00 -38.57
CA GLY A 101 -14.55 21.74 -39.96
C GLY A 101 -13.95 20.44 -40.51
N ILE A 102 -13.71 19.45 -39.70
CA ILE A 102 -13.10 18.14 -40.02
C ILE A 102 -14.04 17.00 -39.63
N SER A 103 -13.88 15.83 -40.25
CA SER A 103 -14.66 14.63 -39.89
C SER A 103 -13.77 13.66 -39.14
N LEU A 104 -14.00 13.54 -37.82
CA LEU A 104 -13.23 12.68 -36.92
C LEU A 104 -13.78 11.25 -36.80
N GLY A 105 -14.95 10.95 -37.35
CA GLY A 105 -15.60 9.64 -37.51
C GLY A 105 -15.21 8.58 -36.48
N ASP A 106 -14.26 7.73 -36.88
CA ASP A 106 -13.85 6.55 -36.09
C ASP A 106 -13.10 6.88 -34.80
N GLU A 107 -12.67 8.13 -34.58
CA GLU A 107 -12.03 8.55 -33.34
C GLU A 107 -12.99 8.53 -32.13
N VAL A 108 -14.31 8.36 -32.39
CA VAL A 108 -15.30 8.12 -31.33
C VAL A 108 -14.95 6.90 -30.47
N TYR A 109 -14.46 5.82 -31.07
CA TYR A 109 -14.08 4.62 -30.33
C TYR A 109 -12.87 4.86 -29.42
N TYR A 110 -11.92 5.65 -29.88
CA TYR A 110 -10.76 6.04 -29.08
C TYR A 110 -11.17 6.83 -27.83
N LEU A 111 -12.06 7.81 -27.96
CA LEU A 111 -12.57 8.55 -26.80
C LEU A 111 -13.44 7.68 -25.89
N THR A 112 -14.25 6.80 -26.48
CA THR A 112 -15.06 5.85 -25.71
C THR A 112 -14.19 4.96 -24.83
N GLN A 113 -13.13 4.39 -25.38
CA GLN A 113 -12.16 3.59 -24.66
C GLN A 113 -11.58 4.33 -23.45
N HIS A 114 -11.21 5.61 -23.63
CA HIS A 114 -10.69 6.44 -22.53
C HIS A 114 -11.77 6.78 -21.49
N LEU A 115 -13.01 7.02 -21.90
CA LEU A 115 -14.11 7.32 -21.00
C LEU A 115 -14.51 6.09 -20.14
N ILE A 116 -14.62 4.90 -20.76
CA ILE A 116 -14.95 3.65 -20.05
C ILE A 116 -13.84 3.30 -19.04
N SER A 117 -12.58 3.52 -19.42
CA SER A 117 -11.41 3.21 -18.62
C SER A 117 -11.10 4.26 -17.53
N SER A 118 -11.89 5.34 -17.47
CA SER A 118 -11.64 6.45 -16.55
C SER A 118 -12.12 6.16 -15.13
N GLN A 119 -11.34 6.57 -14.13
CA GLN A 119 -11.74 6.51 -12.73
C GLN A 119 -12.86 7.51 -12.43
N ARG A 120 -13.86 7.09 -11.68
CA ARG A 120 -15.01 7.89 -11.26
C ARG A 120 -14.94 8.28 -9.79
N PHE A 121 -15.51 9.44 -9.45
CA PHE A 121 -15.45 10.00 -8.09
C PHE A 121 -16.64 9.60 -7.20
N LEU A 122 -17.74 9.05 -7.75
CA LEU A 122 -18.95 8.77 -6.98
C LEU A 122 -19.01 7.32 -6.51
N ILE A 123 -19.31 7.18 -5.22
CA ILE A 123 -19.82 5.94 -4.62
C ILE A 123 -21.34 6.01 -4.76
N GLU A 124 -21.89 5.42 -5.81
CA GLU A 124 -23.31 5.09 -5.84
C GLU A 124 -23.49 3.88 -4.91
N ASN A 125 -24.46 3.95 -4.00
CA ASN A 125 -24.84 2.76 -3.24
C ASN A 125 -25.38 1.75 -4.24
N LEU A 126 -24.65 0.64 -4.39
CA LEU A 126 -25.07 -0.44 -5.28
C LEU A 126 -26.11 -1.27 -4.53
N ASP A 127 -27.38 -1.13 -4.92
CA ASP A 127 -28.47 -1.93 -4.39
C ASP A 127 -28.41 -3.36 -4.97
N GLY A 128 -27.57 -4.20 -4.37
CA GLY A 128 -27.69 -5.67 -4.48
C GLY A 128 -27.29 -6.35 -5.79
N ASP A 129 -27.31 -5.68 -6.92
CA ASP A 129 -26.93 -6.24 -8.23
C ASP A 129 -25.93 -5.29 -8.91
N TYR A 130 -24.67 -5.69 -8.95
CA TYR A 130 -23.57 -4.90 -9.52
C TYR A 130 -22.70 -5.79 -10.41
N GLU A 131 -22.11 -5.15 -11.41
CA GLU A 131 -21.17 -5.80 -12.31
C GLU A 131 -19.98 -6.38 -11.51
N TYR A 132 -19.49 -7.54 -11.90
CA TYR A 132 -18.36 -8.25 -11.25
C TYR A 132 -18.61 -8.72 -9.80
N LYS A 133 -19.87 -9.01 -9.45
CA LYS A 133 -20.23 -9.51 -8.11
C LYS A 133 -19.52 -10.82 -7.78
N GLU A 134 -19.53 -11.78 -8.73
CA GLU A 134 -18.86 -13.06 -8.55
C GLU A 134 -17.34 -12.89 -8.35
N GLU A 135 -16.72 -11.97 -9.09
CA GLU A 135 -15.29 -11.66 -8.94
C GLU A 135 -14.97 -11.16 -7.55
N ILE A 136 -15.78 -10.27 -7.04
CA ILE A 136 -15.59 -9.68 -5.70
C ILE A 136 -15.81 -10.75 -4.62
N GLU A 137 -16.84 -11.58 -4.76
CA GLU A 137 -17.07 -12.71 -3.86
C GLU A 137 -15.89 -13.69 -3.88
N ASP A 138 -15.37 -14.03 -5.06
CA ASP A 138 -14.20 -14.90 -5.21
C ASP A 138 -12.95 -14.28 -4.57
N ILE A 139 -12.71 -12.97 -4.77
CA ILE A 139 -11.61 -12.24 -4.15
C ILE A 139 -11.72 -12.31 -2.62
N LEU A 140 -12.87 -11.92 -2.06
CA LEU A 140 -13.08 -11.88 -0.61
C LEU A 140 -12.99 -13.26 0.04
N ASN A 141 -13.55 -14.30 -0.63
CA ASN A 141 -13.44 -15.69 -0.19
C ASN A 141 -11.99 -16.20 -0.23
N THR A 142 -11.24 -15.85 -1.28
CA THR A 142 -9.82 -16.23 -1.40
C THR A 142 -9.00 -15.58 -0.30
N ILE A 143 -9.21 -14.29 -0.05
CA ILE A 143 -8.57 -13.56 1.04
C ILE A 143 -8.92 -14.22 2.39
N ARG A 144 -10.20 -14.46 2.66
CA ARG A 144 -10.64 -15.08 3.93
C ARG A 144 -10.03 -16.46 4.13
N SER A 145 -10.02 -17.29 3.09
CA SER A 145 -9.46 -18.64 3.16
C SER A 145 -7.96 -18.62 3.37
N GLY A 146 -7.27 -17.68 2.72
CA GLY A 146 -5.82 -17.59 2.72
C GLY A 146 -5.23 -16.84 3.91
N THR A 147 -5.97 -15.91 4.52
CA THR A 147 -5.45 -15.04 5.58
C THR A 147 -6.23 -15.08 6.88
N GLY A 148 -7.42 -15.67 6.87
CA GLY A 148 -8.37 -15.59 7.99
C GLY A 148 -9.06 -14.23 8.14
N ILE A 149 -8.72 -13.24 7.32
CA ILE A 149 -9.30 -11.89 7.34
C ILE A 149 -10.62 -11.92 6.57
N ASP A 150 -11.72 -11.74 7.28
CA ASP A 150 -13.06 -11.65 6.67
C ASP A 150 -13.45 -10.19 6.44
N LEU A 151 -13.58 -9.78 5.19
CA LEU A 151 -13.99 -8.44 4.75
C LEU A 151 -15.34 -8.47 4.03
N SER A 152 -16.06 -9.60 4.06
CA SER A 152 -17.30 -9.81 3.29
C SER A 152 -18.51 -8.99 3.77
N ASP A 153 -18.43 -8.42 4.97
CA ASP A 153 -19.46 -7.57 5.58
C ASP A 153 -19.21 -6.05 5.33
N ASP A 154 -18.12 -5.68 4.67
CA ASP A 154 -17.76 -4.28 4.40
C ASP A 154 -18.37 -3.80 3.07
N ASN A 155 -19.58 -3.25 3.12
CA ASN A 155 -20.27 -2.73 1.94
C ASN A 155 -19.50 -1.59 1.24
N GLN A 156 -18.70 -0.80 1.98
CA GLN A 156 -17.90 0.27 1.36
C GLN A 156 -16.74 -0.31 0.54
N LEU A 157 -16.12 -1.39 1.02
CA LEU A 157 -15.12 -2.13 0.25
C LEU A 157 -15.75 -2.74 -1.00
N ILE A 158 -16.86 -3.45 -0.86
CA ILE A 158 -17.55 -4.11 -1.97
C ILE A 158 -17.90 -3.10 -3.06
N ASN A 159 -18.54 -1.98 -2.69
CA ASN A 159 -18.89 -0.92 -3.64
C ASN A 159 -17.65 -0.31 -4.29
N GLY A 160 -16.59 -0.06 -3.51
CA GLY A 160 -15.33 0.46 -4.01
C GLY A 160 -14.65 -0.49 -5.01
N LEU A 161 -14.62 -1.78 -4.71
CA LEU A 161 -14.09 -2.80 -5.61
C LEU A 161 -14.90 -2.92 -6.89
N ALA A 162 -16.25 -2.92 -6.81
CA ALA A 162 -17.12 -3.00 -7.99
C ALA A 162 -16.85 -1.84 -8.95
N MET A 163 -16.80 -0.63 -8.44
CA MET A 163 -16.51 0.57 -9.24
C MET A 163 -15.09 0.54 -9.84
N HIS A 164 -14.11 0.11 -9.04
CA HIS A 164 -12.73 0.02 -9.51
C HIS A 164 -12.56 -1.05 -10.57
N LEU A 165 -13.10 -2.24 -10.36
CA LEU A 165 -12.98 -3.38 -11.28
C LEU A 165 -13.61 -3.08 -12.63
N SER A 166 -14.75 -2.41 -12.68
CA SER A 166 -15.41 -2.03 -13.95
C SER A 166 -14.47 -1.23 -14.85
N ALA A 167 -13.75 -0.24 -14.32
CA ALA A 167 -12.77 0.53 -15.10
C ALA A 167 -11.44 -0.22 -15.29
N ALA A 168 -10.95 -0.92 -14.26
CA ALA A 168 -9.66 -1.61 -14.29
C ALA A 168 -9.63 -2.74 -15.32
N LEU A 169 -10.68 -3.57 -15.39
CA LEU A 169 -10.77 -4.66 -16.36
C LEU A 169 -10.77 -4.15 -17.80
N GLN A 170 -11.40 -3.00 -18.06
CA GLN A 170 -11.33 -2.37 -19.38
C GLN A 170 -9.91 -1.89 -19.69
N ARG A 171 -9.22 -1.26 -18.72
CA ARG A 171 -7.82 -0.86 -18.91
C ARG A 171 -6.91 -2.06 -19.20
N LEU A 172 -7.12 -3.16 -18.51
CA LEU A 172 -6.35 -4.39 -18.73
C LEU A 172 -6.63 -5.01 -20.11
N ARG A 173 -7.89 -5.03 -20.56
CA ARG A 173 -8.28 -5.52 -21.92
C ARG A 173 -7.63 -4.72 -23.03
N PHE A 174 -7.61 -3.41 -22.89
CA PHE A 174 -7.05 -2.50 -23.90
C PHE A 174 -5.55 -2.21 -23.68
N ASP A 175 -4.89 -2.96 -22.80
CA ASP A 175 -3.48 -2.75 -22.43
C ASP A 175 -3.13 -1.30 -22.06
N MET A 176 -4.09 -0.57 -21.52
CA MET A 176 -3.89 0.80 -21.07
C MET A 176 -3.05 0.84 -19.80
N ASN A 177 -2.12 1.79 -19.75
CA ASN A 177 -1.30 2.00 -18.57
C ASN A 177 -1.83 3.19 -17.75
N ILE A 178 -2.09 2.97 -16.47
CA ILE A 178 -2.35 4.03 -15.52
C ILE A 178 -1.19 4.09 -14.53
N ARG A 179 -0.68 5.28 -14.27
CA ARG A 179 0.36 5.46 -13.25
C ARG A 179 -0.28 5.61 -11.88
N ASN A 180 0.24 4.91 -10.90
CA ASN A 180 -0.11 5.11 -9.50
C ASN A 180 1.04 5.83 -8.79
N GLU A 181 0.89 7.14 -8.56
CA GLU A 181 1.92 7.97 -7.91
C GLU A 181 2.12 7.63 -6.42
N PHE A 182 1.17 6.91 -5.83
CA PHE A 182 1.20 6.50 -4.43
C PHE A 182 1.70 5.08 -4.21
N LEU A 183 2.12 4.37 -5.27
CA LEU A 183 2.46 2.95 -5.22
C LEU A 183 3.50 2.63 -4.14
N ASP A 184 4.61 3.37 -4.13
CA ASP A 184 5.68 3.18 -3.15
C ASP A 184 5.20 3.49 -1.73
N SER A 185 4.39 4.55 -1.57
CA SER A 185 3.80 4.90 -0.27
C SER A 185 2.85 3.81 0.23
N ILE A 186 2.05 3.22 -0.67
CA ILE A 186 1.11 2.14 -0.34
C ILE A 186 1.87 0.89 0.10
N LYS A 187 2.88 0.48 -0.65
CA LYS A 187 3.73 -0.68 -0.31
C LYS A 187 4.37 -0.53 1.07
N ASN A 188 4.82 0.68 1.39
CA ASN A 188 5.57 0.96 2.62
C ASN A 188 4.68 1.18 3.84
N LEU A 189 3.54 1.86 3.68
CA LEU A 189 2.67 2.25 4.80
C LEU A 189 1.52 1.26 5.03
N TYR A 190 1.11 0.53 3.99
CA TYR A 190 -0.02 -0.40 4.00
C TYR A 190 0.36 -1.76 3.39
N PRO A 191 1.45 -2.41 3.86
CA PRO A 191 1.95 -3.64 3.25
C PRO A 191 0.92 -4.77 3.25
N LEU A 192 0.16 -4.94 4.33
CA LEU A 192 -0.91 -5.95 4.40
C LEU A 192 -2.00 -5.68 3.34
N ALA A 193 -2.45 -4.44 3.20
CA ALA A 193 -3.43 -4.08 2.18
C ALA A 193 -2.90 -4.34 0.76
N PHE A 194 -1.61 -4.12 0.54
CA PHE A 194 -0.97 -4.41 -0.73
C PHE A 194 -0.96 -5.92 -1.02
N GLU A 195 -0.64 -6.76 -0.03
CA GLU A 195 -0.69 -8.21 -0.20
C GLU A 195 -2.11 -8.73 -0.48
N LEU A 196 -3.14 -8.20 0.19
CA LEU A 196 -4.53 -8.54 -0.13
C LEU A 196 -4.89 -8.15 -1.58
N ALA A 197 -4.36 -7.03 -2.06
CA ALA A 197 -4.56 -6.58 -3.44
C ALA A 197 -3.82 -7.46 -4.46
N VAL A 198 -2.63 -7.99 -4.11
CA VAL A 198 -1.93 -8.98 -4.96
C VAL A 198 -2.76 -10.24 -5.09
N VAL A 199 -3.36 -10.75 -4.00
CA VAL A 199 -4.29 -11.87 -4.05
C VAL A 199 -5.50 -11.57 -4.96
N ALA A 200 -6.06 -10.37 -4.86
CA ALA A 200 -7.14 -9.95 -5.74
C ALA A 200 -6.70 -9.94 -7.22
N GLY A 201 -5.50 -9.45 -7.49
CA GLY A 201 -4.88 -9.49 -8.82
C GLY A 201 -4.77 -10.92 -9.36
N GLU A 202 -4.37 -11.88 -8.55
CA GLU A 202 -4.28 -13.29 -8.94
C GLU A 202 -5.66 -13.87 -9.32
N VAL A 203 -6.70 -13.57 -8.54
CA VAL A 203 -8.08 -14.00 -8.85
C VAL A 203 -8.53 -13.43 -10.20
N ILE A 204 -8.26 -12.14 -10.44
CA ILE A 204 -8.56 -11.46 -11.71
C ILE A 204 -7.83 -12.14 -12.87
N GLU A 205 -6.53 -12.40 -12.73
CA GLU A 205 -5.73 -13.07 -13.76
C GLU A 205 -6.27 -14.45 -14.10
N LYS A 206 -6.62 -15.25 -13.09
CA LYS A 206 -7.18 -16.60 -13.29
C LYS A 206 -8.51 -16.59 -14.02
N LYS A 207 -9.40 -15.63 -13.68
CA LYS A 207 -10.77 -15.57 -14.20
C LYS A 207 -10.83 -14.95 -15.60
N HIS A 208 -10.13 -13.83 -15.81
CA HIS A 208 -10.19 -13.04 -17.05
C HIS A 208 -9.04 -13.31 -18.03
N LYS A 209 -7.97 -14.00 -17.59
CA LYS A 209 -6.73 -14.21 -18.36
C LYS A 209 -6.02 -12.89 -18.71
N LEU A 210 -6.23 -11.87 -17.90
CA LEU A 210 -5.64 -10.54 -18.01
C LEU A 210 -4.62 -10.34 -16.90
N LYS A 211 -3.37 -10.04 -17.24
CA LYS A 211 -2.32 -9.81 -16.24
C LYS A 211 -2.58 -8.51 -15.48
N ALA A 212 -2.76 -8.60 -14.17
CA ALA A 212 -2.93 -7.43 -13.31
C ALA A 212 -1.63 -6.63 -13.27
N LYS A 213 -1.69 -5.33 -13.65
CA LYS A 213 -0.54 -4.44 -13.57
C LYS A 213 -0.34 -3.95 -12.15
N GLU A 214 0.89 -3.75 -11.74
CA GLU A 214 1.25 -3.33 -10.39
C GLU A 214 0.55 -2.03 -9.96
N SER A 215 0.35 -1.10 -10.89
CA SER A 215 -0.42 0.13 -10.63
C SER A 215 -1.87 -0.15 -10.23
N GLU A 216 -2.52 -1.14 -10.86
CA GLU A 216 -3.88 -1.56 -10.54
C GLU A 216 -3.94 -2.26 -9.19
N ILE A 217 -2.96 -3.11 -8.89
CA ILE A 217 -2.79 -3.73 -7.57
C ILE A 217 -2.68 -2.63 -6.50
N GLY A 218 -1.90 -1.58 -6.74
CA GLY A 218 -1.79 -0.44 -5.83
C GLY A 218 -3.12 0.30 -5.61
N PHE A 219 -3.94 0.46 -6.63
CA PHE A 219 -5.27 1.07 -6.46
C PHE A 219 -6.23 0.15 -5.69
N LEU A 220 -6.21 -1.15 -5.94
CA LEU A 220 -6.97 -2.13 -5.15
C LEU A 220 -6.52 -2.09 -3.68
N ALA A 221 -5.23 -1.98 -3.43
CA ALA A 221 -4.67 -1.89 -2.08
C ALA A 221 -5.21 -0.71 -1.27
N MET A 222 -5.52 0.43 -1.91
CA MET A 222 -6.14 1.56 -1.22
C MET A 222 -7.54 1.21 -0.69
N HIS A 223 -8.33 0.44 -1.44
CA HIS A 223 -9.64 -0.03 -0.98
C HIS A 223 -9.51 -1.01 0.19
N PHE A 224 -8.58 -1.96 0.11
CA PHE A 224 -8.29 -2.88 1.22
C PHE A 224 -7.75 -2.17 2.44
N GLY A 225 -6.85 -1.19 2.27
CA GLY A 225 -6.33 -0.38 3.36
C GLY A 225 -7.43 0.33 4.13
N ALA A 226 -8.37 0.96 3.43
CA ALA A 226 -9.52 1.60 4.04
C ALA A 226 -10.43 0.61 4.80
N ALA A 227 -10.61 -0.61 4.27
CA ALA A 227 -11.38 -1.66 4.94
C ALA A 227 -10.69 -2.19 6.19
N LEU A 228 -9.38 -2.40 6.15
CA LEU A 228 -8.57 -2.81 7.31
C LEU A 228 -8.60 -1.76 8.42
N GLU A 229 -8.56 -0.46 8.06
CA GLU A 229 -8.73 0.64 9.03
C GLU A 229 -10.12 0.62 9.68
N ARG A 230 -11.20 0.45 8.91
CA ARG A 230 -12.57 0.34 9.44
C ARG A 230 -12.75 -0.84 10.39
N LYS A 231 -12.17 -1.99 10.05
CA LYS A 231 -12.19 -3.18 10.92
C LYS A 231 -11.26 -3.05 12.14
N GLY A 232 -10.48 -2.00 12.19
CA GLY A 232 -9.50 -1.78 13.25
C GLY A 232 -8.40 -2.84 13.27
N LEU A 233 -8.15 -3.50 12.14
CA LEU A 233 -7.03 -4.43 11.98
C LEU A 233 -5.71 -3.67 11.85
N ASN A 234 -5.75 -2.40 11.42
CA ASN A 234 -4.67 -1.42 11.53
C ASN A 234 -4.79 -0.59 12.83
N ARG A 235 -5.41 -1.12 13.89
CA ARG A 235 -5.66 -0.31 15.09
C ARG A 235 -4.37 0.34 15.58
N LYS A 236 -4.34 1.66 15.54
CA LYS A 236 -3.71 2.46 16.58
C LYS A 236 -4.31 1.93 17.89
N GLN A 237 -3.49 1.34 18.75
CA GLN A 237 -3.92 0.94 20.09
C GLN A 237 -4.66 2.12 20.68
N GLU A 238 -5.82 1.89 21.34
CA GLU A 238 -6.43 2.95 22.14
C GLU A 238 -5.34 3.51 23.06
N PRO A 239 -5.17 4.83 23.11
CA PRO A 239 -4.08 5.39 23.89
C PRO A 239 -4.21 4.93 25.33
N LYS A 240 -3.13 4.38 25.89
CA LYS A 240 -3.09 3.92 27.28
C LYS A 240 -3.36 5.09 28.21
N LYS A 241 -4.20 4.89 29.18
CA LYS A 241 -4.45 5.85 30.25
C LYS A 241 -3.25 5.90 31.18
N VAL A 242 -2.51 7.00 31.13
CA VAL A 242 -1.30 7.20 31.91
C VAL A 242 -1.53 8.18 33.05
N VAL A 243 -1.12 7.82 34.23
CA VAL A 243 -0.99 8.73 35.38
C VAL A 243 0.47 9.14 35.50
N LEU A 244 0.72 10.44 35.60
CA LEU A 244 2.05 10.99 35.78
C LEU A 244 2.24 11.48 37.22
N VAL A 245 3.15 10.86 37.99
CA VAL A 245 3.45 11.24 39.37
C VAL A 245 4.79 12.00 39.40
N CYS A 246 4.76 13.27 39.81
CA CYS A 246 5.92 14.13 39.82
C CYS A 246 6.07 14.94 41.11
N ILE A 247 7.28 14.89 41.73
CA ILE A 247 7.57 15.64 42.96
C ILE A 247 8.00 17.07 42.75
N ALA A 248 8.43 17.41 41.54
CA ALA A 248 9.17 18.68 41.30
C ALA A 248 8.25 19.87 40.98
N GLY A 249 6.94 19.75 41.25
CA GLY A 249 5.97 20.85 41.08
C GLY A 249 5.39 20.99 39.68
N ILE A 250 4.45 21.93 39.53
CA ILE A 250 3.56 22.06 38.37
C ILE A 250 4.34 22.30 37.06
N ALA A 251 5.34 23.17 37.07
CA ALA A 251 6.09 23.52 35.85
C ALA A 251 6.84 22.32 35.26
N THR A 252 7.47 21.52 36.12
CA THR A 252 8.22 20.32 35.69
C THR A 252 7.30 19.21 35.26
N ALA A 253 6.19 19.01 35.95
CA ALA A 253 5.16 18.06 35.56
C ALA A 253 4.57 18.41 34.19
N LEU A 254 4.33 19.69 33.94
CA LEU A 254 3.83 20.18 32.64
C LEU A 254 4.84 19.94 31.53
N LEU A 255 6.11 20.28 31.74
CA LEU A 255 7.16 20.03 30.75
C LEU A 255 7.29 18.55 30.40
N LEU A 256 7.27 17.69 31.42
CA LEU A 256 7.34 16.24 31.22
C LEU A 256 6.12 15.71 30.50
N LYS A 257 4.92 16.19 30.85
CA LYS A 257 3.65 15.88 30.18
C LYS A 257 3.72 16.27 28.69
N GLU A 258 4.10 17.49 28.36
CA GLU A 258 4.21 17.96 26.97
C GLU A 258 5.22 17.13 26.17
N LYS A 259 6.37 16.80 26.77
CA LYS A 259 7.39 15.98 26.11
C LYS A 259 6.88 14.56 25.81
N LEU A 260 6.16 13.93 26.76
CA LEU A 260 5.57 12.61 26.61
C LEU A 260 4.42 12.65 25.59
N GLN A 261 3.56 13.66 25.63
CA GLN A 261 2.47 13.80 24.66
C GLN A 261 2.98 14.09 23.24
N HIS A 262 4.01 14.91 23.09
CA HIS A 262 4.63 15.18 21.77
C HIS A 262 5.24 13.91 21.16
N LYS A 263 5.91 13.07 21.97
CA LYS A 263 6.57 11.86 21.48
C LYS A 263 5.62 10.67 21.35
N PHE A 264 4.69 10.51 22.27
CA PHE A 264 3.86 9.32 22.44
C PHE A 264 2.35 9.59 22.42
N GLY A 265 1.88 10.79 22.10
CA GLY A 265 0.47 11.17 22.19
C GLY A 265 -0.51 10.35 21.35
N GLN A 266 -0.02 9.59 20.37
CA GLN A 266 -0.83 8.60 19.65
C GLN A 266 -0.97 7.25 20.39
N TYR A 267 -0.15 7.00 21.43
CA TYR A 267 -0.09 5.75 22.20
C TYR A 267 -0.53 5.90 23.63
N ILE A 268 -0.50 7.14 24.17
CA ILE A 268 -0.84 7.44 25.57
C ILE A 268 -1.77 8.64 25.68
N GLU A 269 -2.68 8.56 26.63
CA GLU A 269 -3.49 9.68 27.14
C GLU A 269 -3.12 9.93 28.60
N ILE A 270 -2.53 11.09 28.92
CA ILE A 270 -2.21 11.45 30.30
C ILE A 270 -3.49 11.93 30.98
N VAL A 271 -4.17 11.02 31.65
CA VAL A 271 -5.47 11.26 32.30
C VAL A 271 -5.35 12.06 33.60
N LYS A 272 -4.22 11.93 34.30
CA LYS A 272 -3.97 12.69 35.54
C LYS A 272 -2.46 12.95 35.70
N SER A 273 -2.14 14.13 36.25
CA SER A 273 -0.81 14.45 36.74
C SER A 273 -0.93 14.92 38.19
N CYS A 274 -0.22 14.27 39.11
CA CYS A 274 -0.40 14.51 40.53
C CYS A 274 0.91 14.36 41.32
N PRO A 275 0.98 14.93 42.57
CA PRO A 275 2.06 14.67 43.51
C PRO A 275 1.88 13.27 44.16
N VAL A 276 2.94 12.79 44.80
CA VAL A 276 2.96 11.44 45.46
C VAL A 276 1.82 11.25 46.49
N GLN A 277 1.51 12.28 47.24
CA GLN A 277 0.47 12.25 48.27
C GLN A 277 -0.96 12.02 47.76
N ASP A 278 -1.18 12.23 46.46
CA ASP A 278 -2.49 12.06 45.81
C ASP A 278 -2.59 10.71 45.08
N VAL A 279 -1.61 9.83 45.27
CA VAL A 279 -1.60 8.47 44.73
C VAL A 279 -2.28 7.52 45.66
N ASP A 280 -3.27 6.79 45.20
CA ASP A 280 -3.96 5.73 45.89
C ASP A 280 -4.11 4.49 44.98
N GLU A 281 -4.61 3.37 45.56
CA GLU A 281 -4.80 2.12 44.80
C GLU A 281 -5.84 2.28 43.70
N GLU A 282 -6.91 3.06 43.92
CA GLU A 282 -7.95 3.29 42.89
C GLU A 282 -7.41 4.00 41.66
N LEU A 283 -6.50 4.97 41.85
CA LEU A 283 -5.83 5.67 40.80
C LEU A 283 -4.90 4.77 39.97
N ILE A 284 -4.16 3.87 40.65
CA ILE A 284 -3.28 2.91 39.99
C ILE A 284 -4.08 1.86 39.24
N ASP A 285 -5.17 1.36 39.80
CA ASP A 285 -6.01 0.34 39.17
C ASP A 285 -6.72 0.89 37.92
N GLY A 286 -7.15 2.16 37.99
CA GLY A 286 -7.83 2.86 36.89
C GLY A 286 -6.90 3.29 35.74
N ALA A 287 -5.58 3.22 35.92
CA ALA A 287 -4.59 3.51 34.91
C ALA A 287 -4.05 2.24 34.22
N ASP A 288 -3.65 2.38 32.97
CA ASP A 288 -2.93 1.32 32.25
C ASP A 288 -1.43 1.37 32.57
N LEU A 289 -0.92 2.57 32.88
CA LEU A 289 0.49 2.82 33.18
C LEU A 289 0.61 4.01 34.15
N VAL A 290 1.48 3.88 35.16
CA VAL A 290 1.83 4.96 36.09
C VAL A 290 3.30 5.31 35.91
N LEU A 291 3.58 6.49 35.36
CA LEU A 291 4.93 7.02 35.22
C LEU A 291 5.27 7.91 36.43
N THR A 292 6.30 7.54 37.16
CA THR A 292 6.68 8.26 38.39
C THR A 292 8.14 8.70 38.37
N THR A 293 8.42 9.92 38.85
CA THR A 293 9.79 10.44 38.95
C THR A 293 10.49 10.00 40.24
N VAL A 294 9.80 9.29 41.15
CA VAL A 294 10.31 8.78 42.45
C VAL A 294 9.85 7.36 42.70
N GLU A 295 10.43 6.70 43.72
CA GLU A 295 9.94 5.42 44.21
C GLU A 295 8.59 5.61 44.92
N LEU A 296 7.69 4.65 44.73
CA LEU A 296 6.40 4.55 45.43
C LEU A 296 6.40 3.27 46.28
N PRO A 297 7.12 3.25 47.40
CA PRO A 297 7.35 1.99 48.18
C PRO A 297 6.09 1.39 48.78
N ASP A 298 5.06 2.18 48.97
CA ASP A 298 3.78 1.74 49.53
C ASP A 298 2.89 1.02 48.52
N PHE A 299 3.26 1.03 47.22
CA PHE A 299 2.50 0.43 46.14
C PHE A 299 3.34 -0.58 45.36
N GLN A 300 2.82 -1.82 45.26
CA GLN A 300 3.44 -2.87 44.43
C GLN A 300 2.57 -3.18 43.23
N SER A 301 2.89 -2.59 42.08
CA SER A 301 2.18 -2.83 40.83
C SER A 301 3.15 -2.82 39.65
N GLU A 302 2.99 -3.77 38.73
CA GLU A 302 3.76 -3.80 37.45
C GLU A 302 3.47 -2.62 36.56
N LYS A 303 2.34 -1.93 36.74
CA LYS A 303 1.97 -0.73 36.03
C LYS A 303 2.83 0.48 36.37
N ILE A 304 3.53 0.46 37.53
CA ILE A 304 4.35 1.56 38.00
C ILE A 304 5.73 1.47 37.37
N LYS A 305 6.10 2.52 36.65
CA LYS A 305 7.44 2.65 36.00
C LYS A 305 8.08 3.95 36.43
N LYS A 306 9.27 3.83 37.00
CA LYS A 306 10.07 4.99 37.37
C LYS A 306 10.77 5.56 36.15
N ILE A 307 10.70 6.88 36.01
CA ILE A 307 11.31 7.64 34.92
C ILE A 307 12.19 8.77 35.48
N LYS A 308 13.12 9.24 34.66
CA LYS A 308 13.90 10.45 35.01
C LYS A 308 13.03 11.71 34.89
N LEU A 309 13.35 12.71 35.65
CA LEU A 309 12.69 14.01 35.58
C LEU A 309 12.96 14.72 34.24
N PHE A 310 14.17 14.56 33.71
CA PHE A 310 14.58 15.04 32.40
C PHE A 310 14.92 13.81 31.54
N LEU A 311 14.05 13.53 30.58
CA LEU A 311 14.20 12.40 29.67
C LEU A 311 15.17 12.77 28.54
N ASP A 312 16.18 11.95 28.31
CA ASP A 312 17.00 11.98 27.09
C ASP A 312 16.42 11.05 26.01
N ASP A 313 17.08 10.95 24.86
CA ASP A 313 16.60 10.12 23.74
C ASP A 313 16.66 8.62 24.07
N ASP A 314 17.63 8.17 24.89
CA ASP A 314 17.72 6.78 25.34
C ASP A 314 16.59 6.44 26.32
N ASP A 315 16.25 7.35 27.24
CA ASP A 315 15.11 7.22 28.13
C ASP A 315 13.80 7.13 27.34
N LEU A 316 13.64 7.95 26.31
CA LEU A 316 12.46 7.93 25.45
C LEU A 316 12.35 6.63 24.64
N ASN A 317 13.47 6.10 24.17
CA ASN A 317 13.49 4.81 23.46
C ASN A 317 13.13 3.66 24.40
N HIS A 318 13.63 3.66 25.65
CA HIS A 318 13.25 2.68 26.63
C HIS A 318 11.76 2.81 27.04
N LEU A 319 11.25 4.04 27.18
CA LEU A 319 9.82 4.26 27.44
C LEU A 319 8.93 3.82 26.28
N ALA A 320 9.41 3.94 25.03
CA ALA A 320 8.69 3.43 23.88
C ALA A 320 8.39 1.93 24.02
N THR A 321 9.37 1.11 24.46
CA THR A 321 9.15 -0.33 24.71
C THR A 321 8.12 -0.56 25.81
N VAL A 322 8.19 0.18 26.91
CA VAL A 322 7.23 0.06 28.03
C VAL A 322 5.83 0.48 27.63
N ILE A 323 5.69 1.54 26.85
CA ILE A 323 4.39 2.06 26.40
C ILE A 323 3.75 1.08 25.40
N THR A 324 4.52 0.47 24.53
CA THR A 324 4.03 -0.50 23.55
C THR A 324 3.79 -1.89 24.14
N ASP A 325 4.50 -2.27 25.22
CA ASP A 325 4.45 -3.61 25.82
C ASP A 325 3.31 -3.86 26.83
N SER A 326 2.64 -2.83 27.37
CA SER A 326 1.69 -3.05 28.48
C SER A 326 0.23 -3.03 28.03
N GLY A 327 -0.38 -4.16 27.76
CA GLY A 327 -1.84 -4.23 27.76
C GLY A 327 -2.57 -5.13 26.76
N ASN A 328 -1.88 -5.77 25.85
CA ASN A 328 -2.34 -7.02 25.28
C ASN A 328 -1.34 -8.09 25.68
N GLN A 329 -1.82 -9.27 26.07
CA GLN A 329 -1.07 -10.49 25.86
C GLN A 329 -0.93 -10.70 24.33
N MET A 330 -0.32 -9.76 23.60
CA MET A 330 0.60 -10.16 22.58
C MET A 330 1.62 -10.98 23.37
N LYS A 331 1.54 -12.31 23.28
CA LYS A 331 2.72 -13.12 23.45
C LYS A 331 3.83 -12.27 22.83
N VAL A 332 4.84 -11.89 23.62
CA VAL A 332 6.11 -11.43 23.07
C VAL A 332 6.46 -12.55 22.13
N ILE A 333 6.10 -12.36 20.86
CA ILE A 333 6.54 -13.29 19.85
C ILE A 333 8.01 -12.96 19.83
N ASP A 334 8.78 -13.87 20.38
CA ASP A 334 10.22 -13.81 20.25
C ASP A 334 10.51 -13.89 18.76
N TYR A 335 10.51 -12.72 18.11
CA TYR A 335 10.77 -12.62 16.67
C TYR A 335 12.17 -13.14 16.34
N SER A 336 13.09 -13.20 17.33
CA SER A 336 14.40 -13.81 17.14
C SER A 336 14.24 -15.30 16.77
N SER A 337 13.20 -15.95 17.28
CA SER A 337 12.92 -17.36 17.00
C SER A 337 12.52 -17.67 15.56
N ILE A 338 12.04 -16.69 14.77
CA ILE A 338 11.72 -16.91 13.36
C ILE A 338 12.91 -16.70 12.44
N PHE A 339 13.92 -15.93 12.85
CA PHE A 339 15.18 -15.85 12.13
C PHE A 339 15.96 -17.13 12.36
N ARG A 340 16.44 -17.74 11.29
CA ARG A 340 17.12 -19.02 11.35
C ARG A 340 18.59 -18.85 11.05
N GLU A 341 19.47 -19.17 12.02
CA GLU A 341 20.91 -19.06 11.85
C GLU A 341 21.42 -19.92 10.67
N ASP A 342 20.83 -21.10 10.51
CA ASP A 342 21.13 -22.02 9.42
C ASP A 342 20.60 -21.56 8.03
N LEU A 343 19.83 -20.47 7.99
CA LEU A 343 19.36 -19.78 6.77
C LEU A 343 19.96 -18.37 6.64
N PHE A 344 21.06 -18.11 7.30
CA PHE A 344 21.80 -16.85 7.21
C PHE A 344 23.01 -17.01 6.30
N PHE A 345 22.97 -16.30 5.16
CA PHE A 345 23.97 -16.43 4.09
C PHE A 345 24.71 -15.10 3.89
N THR A 346 26.03 -15.16 3.80
CA THR A 346 26.89 -13.99 3.59
C THR A 346 27.97 -14.28 2.56
N ASP A 347 28.63 -13.22 2.07
CA ASP A 347 29.78 -13.31 1.14
C ASP A 347 29.51 -14.06 -0.17
N MET A 348 28.24 -14.17 -0.58
CA MET A 348 27.84 -14.82 -1.82
C MET A 348 27.71 -13.83 -2.96
N GLU A 349 28.00 -14.28 -4.17
CA GLU A 349 27.82 -13.52 -5.40
C GLU A 349 26.86 -14.29 -6.31
N PHE A 350 25.85 -13.60 -6.85
CA PHE A 350 24.89 -14.13 -7.80
C PHE A 350 24.79 -13.19 -9.01
N LYS A 351 24.33 -13.71 -10.11
CA LYS A 351 24.20 -12.97 -11.35
C LYS A 351 22.97 -12.09 -11.37
N ASP A 352 21.84 -12.61 -10.87
CA ASP A 352 20.54 -11.96 -10.93
C ASP A 352 19.62 -12.42 -9.78
N LYS A 353 18.42 -11.84 -9.70
CA LYS A 353 17.42 -12.17 -8.68
C LYS A 353 16.94 -13.61 -8.75
N GLN A 354 16.88 -14.19 -9.96
CA GLN A 354 16.40 -15.56 -10.17
C GLN A 354 17.29 -16.56 -9.47
N GLU A 355 18.62 -16.47 -9.64
CA GLU A 355 19.59 -17.32 -8.97
C GLU A 355 19.50 -17.20 -7.44
N ILE A 356 19.26 -15.99 -6.92
CA ILE A 356 19.11 -15.74 -5.49
C ILE A 356 17.85 -16.42 -4.96
N LEU A 357 16.71 -16.21 -5.63
CA LEU A 357 15.43 -16.80 -5.23
C LEU A 357 15.51 -18.33 -5.27
N GLU A 358 16.10 -18.92 -6.30
CA GLU A 358 16.30 -20.38 -6.41
C GLU A 358 17.15 -20.89 -5.26
N PHE A 359 18.31 -20.29 -5.02
CA PHE A 359 19.19 -20.69 -3.94
C PHE A 359 18.52 -20.65 -2.56
N MET A 360 17.88 -19.51 -2.23
CA MET A 360 17.25 -19.31 -0.92
C MET A 360 16.05 -20.24 -0.73
N THR A 361 15.21 -20.39 -1.76
CA THR A 361 14.05 -21.30 -1.68
C THR A 361 14.49 -22.76 -1.60
N ASP A 362 15.54 -23.20 -2.33
CA ASP A 362 16.06 -24.55 -2.25
C ASP A 362 16.63 -24.86 -0.86
N ALA A 363 17.37 -23.92 -0.26
CA ALA A 363 17.86 -24.06 1.10
C ALA A 363 16.72 -24.20 2.12
N MET A 364 15.63 -23.43 1.95
CA MET A 364 14.45 -23.52 2.82
C MET A 364 13.68 -24.82 2.63
N VAL A 365 13.58 -25.34 1.39
CA VAL A 365 12.95 -26.64 1.09
C VAL A 365 13.79 -27.79 1.68
N GLU A 366 15.11 -27.79 1.48
CA GLU A 366 16.02 -28.83 1.98
C GLU A 366 15.95 -28.95 3.50
N LYS A 367 15.79 -27.82 4.20
CA LYS A 367 15.67 -27.76 5.66
C LYS A 367 14.24 -27.94 6.17
N GLY A 368 13.26 -28.08 5.29
CA GLY A 368 11.87 -28.34 5.64
C GLY A 368 11.06 -27.13 6.15
N TYR A 369 11.58 -25.91 5.96
CA TYR A 369 10.87 -24.68 6.33
C TYR A 369 9.77 -24.31 5.34
N ILE A 370 9.91 -24.70 4.07
CA ILE A 370 8.88 -24.56 3.04
C ILE A 370 8.76 -25.85 2.21
N ASN A 371 7.64 -26.04 1.55
CA ASN A 371 7.46 -27.11 0.56
C ASN A 371 7.59 -26.57 -0.88
N GLN A 372 7.44 -27.45 -1.88
CA GLN A 372 7.56 -27.08 -3.29
C GLN A 372 6.43 -26.14 -3.75
N GLU A 373 5.25 -26.24 -3.16
CA GLU A 373 4.10 -25.38 -3.49
C GLU A 373 4.36 -23.95 -3.02
N ILE A 374 4.89 -23.79 -1.80
CA ILE A 374 5.28 -22.48 -1.27
C ILE A 374 6.44 -21.88 -2.09
N LYS A 375 7.42 -22.70 -2.48
CA LYS A 375 8.48 -22.25 -3.40
C LYS A 375 7.88 -21.63 -4.66
N GLN A 376 6.96 -22.34 -5.33
CA GLN A 376 6.29 -21.82 -6.53
C GLN A 376 5.50 -20.55 -6.25
N SER A 377 4.82 -20.48 -5.09
CA SER A 377 4.07 -19.30 -4.67
C SER A 377 4.96 -18.07 -4.48
N ILE A 378 6.18 -18.22 -3.95
CA ILE A 378 7.18 -17.14 -3.82
C ILE A 378 7.53 -16.56 -5.20
N PHE A 379 7.85 -17.44 -6.17
CA PHE A 379 8.17 -17.00 -7.53
C PHE A 379 6.98 -16.28 -8.19
N LYS A 380 5.79 -16.85 -8.04
CA LYS A 380 4.58 -16.23 -8.57
C LYS A 380 4.31 -14.86 -7.95
N ARG A 381 4.47 -14.74 -6.62
CA ARG A 381 4.33 -13.46 -5.92
C ARG A 381 5.30 -12.41 -6.45
N GLU A 382 6.55 -12.77 -6.66
CA GLU A 382 7.57 -11.87 -7.19
C GLU A 382 7.30 -11.47 -8.65
N GLU A 383 6.69 -12.36 -9.46
CA GLU A 383 6.30 -12.07 -10.85
C GLU A 383 5.14 -11.07 -10.94
N MET A 384 4.22 -11.10 -9.97
CA MET A 384 3.05 -10.22 -9.96
C MET A 384 3.42 -8.77 -9.60
N SER A 385 4.33 -8.61 -8.65
CA SER A 385 4.84 -7.32 -8.21
C SER A 385 6.18 -7.54 -7.52
N THR A 386 7.18 -6.74 -7.88
CA THR A 386 8.50 -6.84 -7.25
C THR A 386 8.44 -6.61 -5.75
N THR A 387 9.21 -7.39 -5.00
CA THR A 387 9.33 -7.27 -3.53
C THR A 387 10.49 -6.36 -3.10
N GLU A 388 11.13 -5.66 -4.04
CA GLU A 388 12.13 -4.64 -3.70
C GLU A 388 11.49 -3.45 -2.99
N LEU A 389 12.14 -2.98 -1.92
CA LEU A 389 11.67 -1.85 -1.10
C LEU A 389 12.51 -0.57 -1.28
N GLY A 390 13.49 -0.59 -2.18
CA GLY A 390 14.54 0.41 -2.22
C GLY A 390 15.59 0.21 -1.12
N SER A 391 16.50 1.15 -0.96
CA SER A 391 17.57 1.12 0.08
C SER A 391 18.36 -0.19 0.12
N LEU A 392 18.55 -0.86 -1.02
CA LEU A 392 19.27 -2.12 -1.19
C LEU A 392 18.56 -3.37 -0.61
N VAL A 393 17.26 -3.35 -0.39
CA VAL A 393 16.51 -4.44 0.25
C VAL A 393 15.45 -5.02 -0.66
N ALA A 394 15.28 -6.35 -0.61
CA ALA A 394 14.09 -7.06 -1.09
C ALA A 394 13.57 -8.02 -0.02
N ILE A 395 12.24 -8.20 0.02
CA ILE A 395 11.56 -9.08 0.98
C ILE A 395 10.66 -10.09 0.24
N PRO A 396 11.22 -11.09 -0.46
CA PRO A 396 10.45 -12.14 -1.11
C PRO A 396 9.65 -12.97 -0.11
N HIS A 397 8.40 -13.30 -0.45
CA HIS A 397 7.51 -14.12 0.37
C HIS A 397 6.44 -14.80 -0.47
N ALA A 398 5.76 -15.79 0.07
CA ALA A 398 4.68 -16.48 -0.62
C ALA A 398 3.35 -15.72 -0.51
N LEU A 399 2.47 -15.88 -1.51
CA LEU A 399 1.09 -15.38 -1.44
C LEU A 399 0.30 -16.05 -0.32
N PHE A 400 0.47 -17.37 -0.18
CA PHE A 400 -0.19 -18.19 0.84
C PHE A 400 0.81 -19.18 1.40
N ASN A 401 0.65 -19.50 2.68
CA ASN A 401 1.52 -20.43 3.37
C ASN A 401 0.72 -21.23 4.40
N ASP A 402 0.63 -22.54 4.20
CA ASP A 402 -0.03 -23.52 5.04
C ASP A 402 0.89 -24.22 6.04
N MET A 403 2.19 -23.89 6.05
CA MET A 403 3.15 -24.43 7.01
C MET A 403 2.82 -23.98 8.44
N GLN A 404 3.27 -24.76 9.41
CA GLN A 404 3.03 -24.48 10.83
C GLN A 404 4.08 -23.54 11.45
N GLU A 405 5.30 -23.55 10.92
CA GLU A 405 6.43 -22.80 11.46
C GLU A 405 6.76 -21.58 10.60
N ALA A 406 6.98 -20.46 11.27
CA ALA A 406 7.53 -19.26 10.65
C ALA A 406 9.06 -19.39 10.54
N ALA A 407 9.62 -18.94 9.42
CA ALA A 407 11.05 -18.86 9.20
C ALA A 407 11.40 -17.64 8.35
N VAL A 408 12.50 -16.99 8.68
CA VAL A 408 13.09 -15.92 7.87
C VAL A 408 14.49 -16.35 7.46
N SER A 409 14.72 -16.40 6.15
CA SER A 409 16.04 -16.57 5.58
C SER A 409 16.62 -15.21 5.24
N VAL A 410 17.88 -14.98 5.57
CA VAL A 410 18.58 -13.71 5.35
C VAL A 410 19.80 -13.95 4.46
N MET A 411 19.93 -13.14 3.41
CA MET A 411 21.11 -13.11 2.57
C MET A 411 21.70 -11.72 2.49
N VAL A 412 23.00 -11.61 2.76
CA VAL A 412 23.79 -10.38 2.56
C VAL A 412 24.78 -10.65 1.43
N LEU A 413 24.50 -10.05 0.27
CA LEU A 413 25.32 -10.23 -0.93
C LEU A 413 26.64 -9.47 -0.82
N LYS A 414 27.71 -10.03 -1.37
CA LYS A 414 29.00 -9.37 -1.47
C LYS A 414 28.94 -8.11 -2.35
N LYS A 415 28.16 -8.16 -3.42
CA LYS A 415 27.87 -7.04 -4.33
C LYS A 415 26.38 -6.95 -4.60
N PRO A 416 25.83 -5.72 -4.73
CA PRO A 416 24.42 -5.59 -5.07
C PRO A 416 24.14 -6.08 -6.49
N VAL A 417 22.96 -6.69 -6.67
CA VAL A 417 22.39 -7.07 -7.98
C VAL A 417 21.24 -6.14 -8.35
N ILE A 418 20.96 -6.00 -9.64
CA ILE A 418 19.70 -5.37 -10.09
C ILE A 418 18.58 -6.38 -9.85
N TRP A 419 17.57 -5.99 -9.05
CA TRP A 419 16.44 -6.85 -8.73
C TRP A 419 15.37 -6.78 -9.82
N GLU A 420 14.75 -5.64 -9.97
CA GLU A 420 13.89 -5.26 -11.10
C GLU A 420 14.25 -3.85 -11.57
N ASN A 421 13.99 -2.85 -10.72
CA ASN A 421 14.28 -1.44 -10.97
C ASN A 421 15.43 -0.94 -10.09
N GLU A 422 15.61 -1.55 -8.92
CA GLU A 422 16.52 -1.10 -7.87
C GLU A 422 17.66 -2.11 -7.65
N LYS A 423 18.74 -1.62 -7.04
CA LYS A 423 19.83 -2.48 -6.55
C LYS A 423 19.46 -3.08 -5.22
N VAL A 424 19.67 -4.39 -5.07
CA VAL A 424 19.45 -5.14 -3.82
C VAL A 424 20.75 -5.80 -3.37
N GLN A 425 21.06 -5.68 -2.09
CA GLN A 425 22.21 -6.30 -1.45
C GLN A 425 21.83 -7.13 -0.22
N VAL A 426 20.65 -6.84 0.38
CA VAL A 426 20.08 -7.60 1.49
C VAL A 426 18.76 -8.19 1.06
N VAL A 427 18.60 -9.50 1.18
CA VAL A 427 17.36 -10.20 0.86
C VAL A 427 16.87 -10.91 2.12
N LEU A 428 15.61 -10.64 2.50
CA LEU A 428 14.93 -11.32 3.59
C LEU A 428 13.76 -12.12 3.01
N MET A 429 13.92 -13.42 2.93
CA MET A 429 12.86 -14.30 2.45
C MET A 429 11.98 -14.73 3.61
N LEU A 430 10.72 -14.30 3.60
CA LEU A 430 9.78 -14.55 4.68
C LEU A 430 8.90 -15.76 4.39
N ASN A 431 8.83 -16.66 5.36
CA ASN A 431 7.88 -17.75 5.41
C ASN A 431 7.06 -17.63 6.70
N ILE A 432 5.92 -16.96 6.64
CA ILE A 432 5.03 -16.73 7.78
C ILE A 432 3.71 -17.46 7.55
N PRO A 433 3.31 -18.40 8.44
CA PRO A 433 2.07 -19.14 8.32
C PRO A 433 0.82 -18.26 8.30
N GLN A 434 -0.19 -18.66 7.54
CA GLN A 434 -1.49 -18.00 7.48
C GLN A 434 -2.14 -17.80 8.87
N SER A 435 -2.01 -18.78 9.75
CA SER A 435 -2.51 -18.70 11.11
C SER A 435 -1.86 -17.60 11.97
N LYS A 436 -0.82 -16.94 11.45
CA LYS A 436 -0.05 -15.87 12.11
C LYS A 436 -0.01 -14.58 11.28
N TYR A 437 -1.06 -14.32 10.50
CA TYR A 437 -1.08 -13.15 9.61
C TYR A 437 -1.08 -11.81 10.36
N ASP A 438 -1.59 -11.77 11.58
CA ASP A 438 -1.46 -10.66 12.51
C ASP A 438 0.01 -10.37 12.88
N VAL A 439 0.82 -11.43 12.94
CA VAL A 439 2.28 -11.35 13.16
C VAL A 439 2.98 -10.77 11.93
N TRP A 440 2.49 -11.08 10.73
CA TRP A 440 3.09 -10.66 9.47
C TRP A 440 3.20 -9.14 9.36
N GLU A 441 2.11 -8.42 9.67
CA GLU A 441 2.11 -6.95 9.62
C GLU A 441 3.13 -6.34 10.59
N VAL A 442 3.18 -6.87 11.81
CA VAL A 442 4.12 -6.39 12.84
C VAL A 442 5.57 -6.70 12.46
N VAL A 443 5.84 -7.91 11.97
CA VAL A 443 7.18 -8.31 11.50
C VAL A 443 7.60 -7.43 10.32
N PHE A 444 6.75 -7.28 9.32
CA PHE A 444 7.07 -6.49 8.13
C PHE A 444 7.34 -5.02 8.49
N LYS A 445 6.51 -4.42 9.33
CA LYS A 445 6.69 -3.04 9.79
C LYS A 445 7.98 -2.84 10.59
N ASN A 446 8.29 -3.76 11.50
CA ASN A 446 9.51 -3.71 12.29
C ASN A 446 10.76 -3.91 11.43
N LEU A 447 10.72 -4.86 10.49
CA LEU A 447 11.80 -5.07 9.52
C LEU A 447 12.01 -3.83 8.65
N TYR A 448 10.96 -3.25 8.14
CA TYR A 448 11.03 -2.02 7.35
C TYR A 448 11.67 -0.88 8.16
N GLN A 449 11.22 -0.68 9.41
CA GLN A 449 11.77 0.35 10.29
C GLN A 449 13.24 0.10 10.63
N PHE A 450 13.63 -1.14 10.89
CA PHE A 450 15.01 -1.51 11.17
C PHE A 450 15.90 -1.29 9.93
N LEU A 451 15.49 -1.81 8.80
CA LEU A 451 16.30 -1.82 7.57
C LEU A 451 16.44 -0.42 6.97
N ILE A 452 15.35 0.32 6.86
CA ILE A 452 15.30 1.60 6.16
C ILE A 452 15.43 2.77 7.14
N GLY A 453 14.66 2.77 8.25
CA GLY A 453 14.65 3.86 9.22
C GLY A 453 15.90 3.98 10.07
N ASN A 454 16.52 2.86 10.47
CA ASN A 454 17.62 2.81 11.43
C ASN A 454 18.98 2.49 10.80
N SER A 455 19.12 2.62 9.48
CA SER A 455 20.35 2.27 8.74
C SER A 455 20.80 0.82 8.95
N GLY A 456 19.86 -0.09 9.22
CA GLY A 456 20.11 -1.52 9.47
C GLY A 456 20.81 -2.19 8.29
N VAL A 457 20.43 -1.86 7.05
CA VAL A 457 21.11 -2.34 5.84
C VAL A 457 22.59 -1.99 5.84
N ALA A 458 22.93 -0.73 6.16
CA ALA A 458 24.33 -0.31 6.20
C ALA A 458 25.13 -1.04 7.29
N LYS A 459 24.49 -1.39 8.40
CA LYS A 459 25.11 -2.20 9.47
C LYS A 459 25.32 -3.66 9.00
N LEU A 460 24.30 -4.28 8.42
CA LEU A 460 24.37 -5.64 7.90
C LEU A 460 25.42 -5.80 6.79
N VAL A 461 25.49 -4.84 5.87
CA VAL A 461 26.47 -4.89 4.76
C VAL A 461 27.90 -4.70 5.27
N ARG A 462 28.12 -3.88 6.31
CA ARG A 462 29.46 -3.68 6.88
C ARG A 462 29.94 -4.83 7.75
N HIS A 463 29.05 -5.39 8.52
CA HIS A 463 29.34 -6.46 9.50
C HIS A 463 28.22 -7.51 9.45
N PRO A 464 28.17 -8.35 8.42
CA PRO A 464 27.13 -9.36 8.30
C PRO A 464 27.26 -10.38 9.44
N CYS A 465 26.37 -10.28 10.43
CA CYS A 465 26.35 -11.17 11.59
C CYS A 465 24.90 -11.48 11.97
N TYR A 466 24.62 -12.77 12.19
CA TYR A 466 23.31 -13.25 12.60
C TYR A 466 22.80 -12.57 13.90
N GLY A 467 23.67 -12.34 14.87
CA GLY A 467 23.33 -11.70 16.15
C GLY A 467 22.88 -10.24 16.07
N GLN A 468 22.69 -9.69 14.87
CA GLN A 468 22.12 -8.32 14.68
C GLN A 468 20.59 -8.33 14.55
N PHE A 469 19.96 -9.49 14.39
CA PHE A 469 18.55 -9.74 14.41
C PHE A 469 18.10 -10.23 15.77
#